data_63b69c4f740517f0c7800529820ad704
#
_entry.id   63b69c4f740517f0c7800529820ad704
#
_cell.length_a   1.000
_cell.length_b   1.000
_cell.length_c   1.000
_cell.angle_alpha   90.00
_cell.angle_beta   90.00
_cell.angle_gamma   90.00
#
_symmetry.space_group_name_H-M   'P 1'
#
loop_
_entity.id
_entity.type
_entity.pdbx_description
1 polymer ?
#
loop_
_entity_poly.entity_id
_entity_poly.type
_entity_poly.pdbx_seq_one_letter_code
_entity_poly.pdbx_strand_id
1 'polypeptide(L)'
;MKRKNTFISIGLLAAVAVTLLSVHSCRKGSTYIYETAKVTKGSIVNTVTATGTLEAITSVVVGTQVSGIVEKLYVDFNSPVKKGTILAELDKTALRSSVQQALATLDNSKAEMEYQASNYERSKALWEKNLIAKADFDQAKYNYDRSVATLKNSQAQYDKAIVQLGYATIYSPIDGVVMNRAVDEGQTVAASFNTPEIFTIAQDLTQMQVEADIDETDIGQVK
;
A
#
# COMPACT_ATOMS: atom_id res chain seq x y z
N MET A 1 -78.27 5.19 -92.06
CA MET A 1 -77.95 5.53 -90.64
C MET A 1 -77.74 4.38 -89.68
N LYS A 2 -77.56 3.11 -90.07
CA LYS A 2 -77.41 1.93 -89.13
C LYS A 2 -75.91 1.52 -88.93
N ARG A 3 -74.98 1.98 -89.72
CA ARG A 3 -73.53 1.54 -89.54
C ARG A 3 -72.68 2.32 -88.49
N LYS A 4 -73.13 3.49 -88.10
CA LYS A 4 -72.39 4.38 -87.16
C LYS A 4 -72.52 3.96 -85.71
N ASN A 5 -73.71 3.34 -85.36
CA ASN A 5 -73.96 2.94 -83.98
C ASN A 5 -73.25 1.61 -83.59
N THR A 6 -72.98 0.73 -84.55
CA THR A 6 -72.25 -0.52 -84.33
C THR A 6 -70.77 -0.33 -84.01
N PHE A 7 -70.13 0.73 -84.57
CA PHE A 7 -68.76 1.05 -84.21
C PHE A 7 -68.64 1.69 -82.83
N ILE A 8 -69.61 2.44 -82.41
CA ILE A 8 -69.63 3.04 -81.06
C ILE A 8 -69.85 1.96 -79.97
N SER A 9 -70.71 0.97 -80.23
CA SER A 9 -70.93 -0.12 -79.29
C SER A 9 -69.69 -1.06 -79.14
N ILE A 10 -69.00 -1.31 -80.20
CA ILE A 10 -67.80 -2.11 -80.20
C ILE A 10 -66.62 -1.37 -79.47
N GLY A 11 -66.52 -0.06 -79.65
CA GLY A 11 -65.52 0.79 -78.96
C GLY A 11 -65.83 0.82 -77.47
N LEU A 12 -67.10 0.92 -77.02
CA LEU A 12 -67.47 0.90 -75.64
C LEU A 12 -67.16 -0.46 -74.96
N LEU A 13 -67.44 -1.57 -75.69
CA LEU A 13 -67.18 -2.91 -75.18
C LEU A 13 -65.64 -3.17 -75.04
N ALA A 14 -64.82 -2.63 -75.98
CA ALA A 14 -63.38 -2.70 -75.91
C ALA A 14 -62.85 -1.90 -74.72
N ALA A 15 -63.36 -0.71 -74.43
CA ALA A 15 -62.95 0.11 -73.31
C ALA A 15 -63.30 -0.55 -71.96
N VAL A 16 -64.49 -1.18 -71.85
CA VAL A 16 -64.85 -1.95 -70.66
C VAL A 16 -63.94 -3.19 -70.44
N ALA A 17 -63.56 -3.87 -71.51
CA ALA A 17 -62.68 -5.03 -71.43
C ALA A 17 -61.26 -4.61 -70.99
N VAL A 18 -60.73 -3.43 -71.48
CA VAL A 18 -59.42 -2.94 -71.09
C VAL A 18 -59.43 -2.46 -69.61
N THR A 19 -60.52 -1.85 -69.16
CA THR A 19 -60.61 -1.47 -67.75
C THR A 19 -60.75 -2.66 -66.83
N LEU A 20 -61.48 -3.71 -67.24
CA LEU A 20 -61.57 -4.97 -66.49
C LEU A 20 -60.21 -5.72 -66.42
N LEU A 21 -59.43 -5.71 -67.49
CA LEU A 21 -58.10 -6.30 -67.53
C LEU A 21 -57.09 -5.51 -66.70
N SER A 22 -57.18 -4.16 -66.67
CA SER A 22 -56.28 -3.35 -65.88
C SER A 22 -56.59 -3.49 -64.37
N VAL A 23 -57.83 -3.63 -63.94
CA VAL A 23 -58.18 -3.89 -62.56
C VAL A 23 -57.74 -5.28 -62.08
N HIS A 24 -57.74 -6.26 -62.99
CA HIS A 24 -57.25 -7.62 -62.67
C HIS A 24 -55.74 -7.65 -62.55
N SER A 25 -55.00 -6.84 -63.30
CA SER A 25 -53.56 -6.76 -63.25
C SER A 25 -52.99 -6.07 -61.99
N CYS A 26 -53.76 -5.17 -61.34
CA CYS A 26 -53.38 -4.51 -60.12
C CYS A 26 -53.52 -5.30 -58.84
N ARG A 27 -54.08 -6.52 -58.89
CA ARG A 27 -54.21 -7.40 -57.74
C ARG A 27 -53.05 -8.42 -57.61
N LYS A 28 -51.80 -7.96 -57.82
CA LYS A 28 -50.68 -8.74 -57.30
C LYS A 28 -50.53 -8.43 -55.82
N GLY A 29 -51.25 -9.15 -54.98
CA GLY A 29 -51.00 -9.17 -53.56
C GLY A 29 -49.57 -9.71 -53.31
N SER A 30 -48.74 -8.92 -52.65
CA SER A 30 -47.44 -9.37 -52.22
C SER A 30 -47.65 -10.56 -51.28
N THR A 31 -47.25 -11.73 -51.74
CA THR A 31 -47.27 -12.92 -50.93
C THR A 31 -46.08 -12.81 -49.96
N TYR A 32 -46.39 -12.46 -48.70
CA TYR A 32 -45.36 -12.50 -47.65
C TYR A 32 -45.08 -13.99 -47.38
N ILE A 33 -43.83 -14.38 -47.60
CA ILE A 33 -43.34 -15.68 -47.19
C ILE A 33 -42.90 -15.54 -45.74
N TYR A 34 -43.63 -16.09 -44.81
CA TYR A 34 -43.22 -16.15 -43.41
C TYR A 34 -42.35 -17.35 -43.20
N GLU A 35 -41.09 -17.13 -42.82
CA GLU A 35 -40.21 -18.19 -42.36
C GLU A 35 -40.50 -18.38 -40.86
N THR A 36 -40.99 -19.54 -40.50
CA THR A 36 -41.33 -19.87 -39.12
C THR A 36 -40.27 -20.79 -38.56
N ALA A 37 -39.67 -20.43 -37.42
CA ALA A 37 -38.80 -21.28 -36.66
C ALA A 37 -39.56 -21.85 -35.46
N LYS A 38 -39.27 -23.11 -35.15
CA LYS A 38 -39.83 -23.76 -33.97
C LYS A 38 -39.19 -23.18 -32.70
N VAL A 39 -39.99 -22.68 -31.79
CA VAL A 39 -39.53 -22.19 -30.49
C VAL A 39 -39.03 -23.40 -29.68
N THR A 40 -37.78 -23.40 -29.33
CA THR A 40 -37.15 -24.37 -28.43
C THR A 40 -36.74 -23.67 -27.13
N LYS A 41 -36.90 -24.37 -25.99
CA LYS A 41 -36.37 -23.92 -24.72
C LYS A 41 -34.88 -24.27 -24.68
N GLY A 42 -34.04 -23.27 -24.39
CA GLY A 42 -32.61 -23.41 -24.18
C GLY A 42 -32.16 -22.60 -22.97
N SER A 43 -30.99 -22.92 -22.43
CA SER A 43 -30.32 -22.06 -21.42
C SER A 43 -29.42 -21.05 -22.12
N ILE A 44 -29.49 -19.82 -21.68
CA ILE A 44 -28.56 -18.77 -22.09
C ILE A 44 -27.51 -18.69 -20.97
N VAL A 45 -26.28 -18.96 -21.30
CA VAL A 45 -25.13 -18.77 -20.37
C VAL A 45 -24.56 -17.39 -20.67
N ASN A 46 -24.66 -16.52 -19.70
CA ASN A 46 -23.97 -15.23 -19.74
C ASN A 46 -22.65 -15.37 -18.97
N THR A 47 -21.54 -15.02 -19.60
CA THR A 47 -20.19 -15.16 -19.01
C THR A 47 -19.65 -13.76 -18.76
N VAL A 48 -19.34 -13.48 -17.51
CA VAL A 48 -18.62 -12.28 -17.11
C VAL A 48 -17.15 -12.63 -16.98
N THR A 49 -16.28 -11.87 -17.64
CA THR A 49 -14.82 -12.02 -17.54
C THR A 49 -14.26 -10.86 -16.74
N ALA A 50 -13.39 -11.18 -15.79
CA ALA A 50 -12.70 -10.17 -14.99
C ALA A 50 -11.20 -10.48 -14.99
N THR A 51 -10.38 -9.43 -14.87
CA THR A 51 -8.95 -9.56 -14.59
C THR A 51 -8.74 -9.33 -13.11
N GLY A 52 -7.85 -10.11 -12.49
CA GLY A 52 -7.59 -9.97 -11.06
C GLY A 52 -6.17 -10.35 -10.71
N THR A 53 -5.72 -9.88 -9.55
CA THR A 53 -4.45 -10.24 -8.93
C THR A 53 -4.67 -11.28 -7.83
N LEU A 54 -3.71 -12.19 -7.73
CA LEU A 54 -3.69 -13.20 -6.67
C LEU A 54 -2.80 -12.68 -5.55
N GLU A 55 -3.38 -12.47 -4.37
CA GLU A 55 -2.68 -11.92 -3.21
C GLU A 55 -2.78 -12.85 -2.00
N ALA A 56 -1.74 -12.86 -1.17
CA ALA A 56 -1.80 -13.58 0.10
C ALA A 56 -2.77 -12.87 1.05
N ILE A 57 -3.62 -13.62 1.77
CA ILE A 57 -4.60 -13.06 2.72
C ILE A 57 -3.92 -12.21 3.80
N THR A 58 -2.73 -12.63 4.25
CA THR A 58 -1.95 -11.88 5.23
C THR A 58 -0.54 -11.65 4.68
N SER A 59 -0.25 -10.41 4.33
CA SER A 59 1.09 -9.96 3.95
C SER A 59 1.50 -8.75 4.79
N VAL A 60 2.80 -8.64 5.07
CA VAL A 60 3.38 -7.50 5.80
C VAL A 60 4.53 -6.94 4.98
N VAL A 61 4.45 -5.64 4.72
CA VAL A 61 5.54 -4.89 4.10
C VAL A 61 6.53 -4.49 5.18
N VAL A 62 7.79 -4.86 5.01
CA VAL A 62 8.90 -4.54 5.90
C VAL A 62 9.75 -3.46 5.26
N GLY A 63 9.89 -2.35 5.95
CA GLY A 63 10.71 -1.22 5.54
C GLY A 63 11.77 -0.86 6.56
N THR A 64 12.47 0.27 6.34
CA THR A 64 13.45 0.82 7.27
C THR A 64 13.00 2.16 7.85
N GLN A 65 13.39 2.43 9.09
CA GLN A 65 13.16 3.71 9.78
C GLN A 65 14.38 4.64 9.72
N VAL A 66 15.51 4.14 9.21
CA VAL A 66 16.74 4.91 9.06
C VAL A 66 17.23 4.85 7.61
N SER A 67 17.82 5.96 7.16
CA SER A 67 18.43 6.02 5.83
C SER A 67 19.85 5.44 5.88
N GLY A 68 20.24 4.75 4.82
CA GLY A 68 21.57 4.17 4.71
C GLY A 68 21.76 3.37 3.42
N ILE A 69 22.92 2.80 3.26
CA ILE A 69 23.25 1.86 2.18
C ILE A 69 22.95 0.45 2.68
N VAL A 70 22.32 -0.38 1.88
CA VAL A 70 22.13 -1.80 2.18
C VAL A 70 23.51 -2.48 2.12
N GLU A 71 24.05 -2.86 3.28
CA GLU A 71 25.37 -3.49 3.38
C GLU A 71 25.26 -4.97 3.02
N LYS A 72 24.22 -5.66 3.52
CA LYS A 72 24.05 -7.09 3.31
C LYS A 72 22.59 -7.52 3.36
N LEU A 73 22.26 -8.47 2.49
CA LEU A 73 20.98 -9.18 2.48
C LEU A 73 21.19 -10.63 2.95
N TYR A 74 20.38 -11.11 3.88
CA TYR A 74 20.48 -12.45 4.45
C TYR A 74 19.44 -13.41 3.90
N VAL A 75 18.41 -12.86 3.26
CA VAL A 75 17.31 -13.62 2.68
C VAL A 75 17.05 -13.13 1.26
N ASP A 76 16.55 -14.03 0.43
CA ASP A 76 16.17 -13.73 -0.93
C ASP A 76 14.69 -14.08 -1.13
N PHE A 77 14.19 -13.77 -2.28
CA PHE A 77 12.87 -14.16 -2.76
C PHE A 77 12.62 -15.67 -2.51
N ASN A 78 11.39 -15.99 -2.10
CA ASN A 78 10.94 -17.34 -1.73
C ASN A 78 11.68 -17.99 -0.54
N SER A 79 12.38 -17.20 0.28
CA SER A 79 13.05 -17.71 1.48
C SER A 79 12.07 -17.81 2.65
N PRO A 80 12.02 -18.96 3.37
CA PRO A 80 11.23 -19.07 4.60
C PRO A 80 11.92 -18.30 5.72
N VAL A 81 11.15 -17.51 6.45
CA VAL A 81 11.62 -16.67 7.57
C VAL A 81 10.75 -16.87 8.80
N LYS A 82 11.37 -16.72 9.96
CA LYS A 82 10.67 -16.71 11.25
C LYS A 82 10.70 -15.30 11.83
N LYS A 83 9.74 -14.99 12.66
CA LYS A 83 9.72 -13.74 13.43
C LYS A 83 11.04 -13.55 14.16
N GLY A 84 11.68 -12.38 13.96
CA GLY A 84 12.99 -12.06 14.53
C GLY A 84 14.20 -12.53 13.70
N THR A 85 14.00 -13.21 12.57
CA THR A 85 15.10 -13.51 11.62
C THR A 85 15.60 -12.20 10.99
N ILE A 86 16.91 -12.04 10.89
CA ILE A 86 17.54 -10.90 10.22
C ILE A 86 17.31 -11.04 8.72
N LEU A 87 16.76 -10.00 8.11
CA LEU A 87 16.50 -9.93 6.68
C LEU A 87 17.61 -9.18 5.94
N ALA A 88 17.97 -8.01 6.48
CA ALA A 88 18.98 -7.14 5.90
C ALA A 88 19.71 -6.32 6.97
N GLU A 89 20.90 -5.87 6.65
CA GLU A 89 21.66 -4.89 7.43
C GLU A 89 22.00 -3.69 6.56
N LEU A 90 21.82 -2.51 7.14
CA LEU A 90 22.29 -1.24 6.58
C LEU A 90 23.68 -0.93 7.11
N ASP A 91 24.45 -0.12 6.38
CA ASP A 91 25.74 0.39 6.86
C ASP A 91 25.57 1.12 8.20
N LYS A 92 26.23 0.59 9.22
CA LYS A 92 26.16 1.05 10.61
C LYS A 92 27.24 2.05 10.98
N THR A 93 28.16 2.37 10.06
CA THR A 93 29.36 3.16 10.35
C THR A 93 29.01 4.54 10.93
N ALA A 94 28.13 5.28 10.27
CA ALA A 94 27.70 6.59 10.73
C ALA A 94 26.89 6.51 12.04
N LEU A 95 26.03 5.50 12.19
CA LEU A 95 25.21 5.30 13.37
C LEU A 95 26.06 4.90 14.58
N ARG A 96 27.06 4.03 14.40
CA ARG A 96 28.04 3.69 15.45
C ARG A 96 28.82 4.91 15.91
N SER A 97 29.25 5.78 14.98
CA SER A 97 29.93 7.04 15.31
C SER A 97 29.01 7.97 16.14
N SER A 98 27.72 8.05 15.78
CA SER A 98 26.72 8.82 16.54
C SER A 98 26.54 8.29 17.97
N VAL A 99 26.46 6.96 18.14
CA VAL A 99 26.40 6.31 19.46
C VAL A 99 27.64 6.62 20.27
N GLN A 100 28.83 6.53 19.67
CA GLN A 100 30.10 6.84 20.35
C GLN A 100 30.18 8.30 20.82
N GLN A 101 29.70 9.23 19.98
CA GLN A 101 29.64 10.65 20.35
C GLN A 101 28.66 10.89 21.51
N ALA A 102 27.46 10.29 21.45
CA ALA A 102 26.47 10.40 22.52
C ALA A 102 26.98 9.79 23.83
N LEU A 103 27.70 8.66 23.76
CA LEU A 103 28.35 8.02 24.91
C LEU A 103 29.39 8.96 25.55
N ALA A 104 30.26 9.56 24.76
CA ALA A 104 31.27 10.52 25.28
C ALA A 104 30.61 11.72 25.96
N THR A 105 29.47 12.20 25.43
CA THR A 105 28.70 13.29 26.04
C THR A 105 28.06 12.84 27.35
N LEU A 106 27.54 11.62 27.41
CA LEU A 106 26.99 11.03 28.63
C LEU A 106 28.07 10.90 29.71
N ASP A 107 29.25 10.35 29.38
CA ASP A 107 30.37 10.20 30.30
C ASP A 107 30.82 11.53 30.89
N ASN A 108 30.89 12.58 30.04
CA ASN A 108 31.21 13.93 30.48
C ASN A 108 30.16 14.48 31.46
N SER A 109 28.88 14.32 31.13
CA SER A 109 27.77 14.77 32.01
C SER A 109 27.75 13.97 33.32
N LYS A 110 28.15 12.71 33.30
CA LYS A 110 28.26 11.86 34.49
C LYS A 110 29.39 12.33 35.40
N ALA A 111 30.54 12.62 34.85
CA ALA A 111 31.67 13.16 35.60
C ALA A 111 31.35 14.53 36.27
N GLU A 112 30.66 15.41 35.52
CA GLU A 112 30.16 16.70 36.07
C GLU A 112 29.16 16.47 37.21
N MET A 113 28.23 15.57 37.05
CA MET A 113 27.24 15.26 38.11
C MET A 113 27.94 14.71 39.37
N GLU A 114 28.92 13.80 39.24
CA GLU A 114 29.69 13.25 40.35
C GLU A 114 30.48 14.34 41.09
N TYR A 115 31.07 15.28 40.35
CA TYR A 115 31.75 16.43 40.95
C TYR A 115 30.76 17.31 41.71
N GLN A 116 29.64 17.68 41.11
CA GLN A 116 28.61 18.51 41.77
C GLN A 116 27.95 17.80 42.95
N ALA A 117 27.76 16.50 42.90
CA ALA A 117 27.28 15.71 44.03
C ALA A 117 28.23 15.77 45.20
N SER A 118 29.55 15.61 44.97
CA SER A 118 30.57 15.71 46.02
C SER A 118 30.64 17.12 46.63
N ASN A 119 30.46 18.14 45.81
CA ASN A 119 30.41 19.55 46.24
C ASN A 119 29.16 19.83 47.07
N TYR A 120 28.00 19.34 46.63
CA TYR A 120 26.73 19.48 47.37
C TYR A 120 26.79 18.79 48.73
N GLU A 121 27.30 17.54 48.79
CA GLU A 121 27.41 16.81 50.07
C GLU A 121 28.36 17.53 51.07
N ARG A 122 29.44 18.08 50.57
CA ARG A 122 30.38 18.90 51.37
C ARG A 122 29.70 20.17 51.93
N SER A 123 29.00 20.91 51.04
CA SER A 123 28.27 22.10 51.40
C SER A 123 27.14 21.80 52.38
N LYS A 124 26.46 20.68 52.22
CA LYS A 124 25.42 20.17 53.15
C LYS A 124 25.98 19.95 54.55
N ALA A 125 27.12 19.24 54.65
CA ALA A 125 27.78 18.96 55.91
C ALA A 125 28.27 20.26 56.63
N LEU A 126 28.71 21.29 55.90
CA LEU A 126 29.08 22.58 56.42
C LEU A 126 27.88 23.44 56.87
N TRP A 127 26.78 23.39 56.11
CA TRP A 127 25.52 24.04 56.46
C TRP A 127 24.92 23.48 57.75
N GLU A 128 24.87 22.17 57.89
CA GLU A 128 24.38 21.48 59.12
C GLU A 128 25.15 21.92 60.36
N LYS A 129 26.41 22.35 60.21
CA LYS A 129 27.25 22.88 61.28
C LYS A 129 27.21 24.40 61.38
N ASN A 130 26.35 25.09 60.60
CA ASN A 130 26.25 26.54 60.49
C ASN A 130 27.55 27.24 60.09
N LEU A 131 28.39 26.60 59.26
CA LEU A 131 29.70 27.12 58.81
C LEU A 131 29.67 27.84 57.48
N ILE A 132 28.55 27.81 56.76
CA ILE A 132 28.34 28.53 55.47
C ILE A 132 27.01 29.28 55.47
N ALA A 133 26.89 30.25 54.57
CA ALA A 133 25.64 31.00 54.35
C ALA A 133 24.62 30.12 53.63
N LYS A 134 23.33 30.37 53.87
CA LYS A 134 22.23 29.67 53.20
C LYS A 134 22.32 29.82 51.68
N ALA A 135 22.73 30.99 51.18
CA ALA A 135 22.89 31.24 49.74
C ALA A 135 23.90 30.30 49.09
N ASP A 136 25.01 30.00 49.77
CA ASP A 136 26.07 29.10 49.28
C ASP A 136 25.56 27.65 49.20
N PHE A 137 24.80 27.24 50.22
CA PHE A 137 24.15 25.91 50.23
C PHE A 137 23.10 25.81 49.12
N ASP A 138 22.21 26.80 48.97
CA ASP A 138 21.19 26.80 47.94
C ASP A 138 21.84 26.79 46.51
N GLN A 139 22.96 27.50 46.32
CA GLN A 139 23.71 27.48 45.07
C GLN A 139 24.32 26.09 44.79
N ALA A 140 24.92 25.45 45.78
CA ALA A 140 25.48 24.09 45.61
C ALA A 140 24.38 23.07 45.26
N LYS A 141 23.21 23.18 45.93
CA LYS A 141 22.04 22.35 45.62
C LYS A 141 21.55 22.59 44.18
N TYR A 142 21.40 23.83 43.78
CA TYR A 142 20.98 24.19 42.43
C TYR A 142 21.94 23.63 41.36
N ASN A 143 23.25 23.72 41.57
CA ASN A 143 24.26 23.19 40.64
C ASN A 143 24.16 21.67 40.54
N TYR A 144 23.97 20.98 41.68
CA TYR A 144 23.74 19.51 41.68
C TYR A 144 22.47 19.14 40.95
N ASP A 145 21.33 19.75 41.27
CA ASP A 145 20.04 19.47 40.64
C ASP A 145 20.11 19.70 39.11
N ARG A 146 20.81 20.78 38.70
CA ARG A 146 21.06 21.08 37.28
C ARG A 146 21.93 20.00 36.61
N SER A 147 22.98 19.52 37.26
CA SER A 147 23.86 18.49 36.72
C SER A 147 23.13 17.14 36.56
N VAL A 148 22.26 16.81 37.51
CA VAL A 148 21.37 15.62 37.41
C VAL A 148 20.43 15.73 36.22
N ALA A 149 19.84 16.89 35.99
CA ALA A 149 18.97 17.12 34.82
C ALA A 149 19.75 17.02 33.51
N THR A 150 20.98 17.54 33.46
CA THR A 150 21.86 17.46 32.29
C THR A 150 22.25 16.00 32.01
N LEU A 151 22.62 15.23 33.03
CA LEU A 151 22.92 13.80 32.91
C LEU A 151 21.72 13.04 32.32
N LYS A 152 20.51 13.27 32.85
CA LYS A 152 19.30 12.63 32.35
C LYS A 152 19.05 12.95 30.87
N ASN A 153 19.30 14.17 30.45
CA ASN A 153 19.18 14.57 29.04
C ASN A 153 20.21 13.86 28.16
N SER A 154 21.48 13.79 28.58
CA SER A 154 22.55 13.09 27.87
C SER A 154 22.27 11.58 27.78
N GLN A 155 21.71 10.98 28.84
CA GLN A 155 21.27 9.58 28.84
C GLN A 155 20.18 9.36 27.77
N ALA A 156 19.17 10.21 27.72
CA ALA A 156 18.10 10.09 26.72
C ALA A 156 18.62 10.23 25.27
N GLN A 157 19.65 11.07 25.05
CA GLN A 157 20.29 11.19 23.74
C GLN A 157 21.06 9.93 23.36
N TYR A 158 21.78 9.34 24.31
CA TYR A 158 22.48 8.07 24.10
C TYR A 158 21.49 6.95 23.80
N ASP A 159 20.42 6.81 24.57
CA ASP A 159 19.39 5.79 24.35
C ASP A 159 18.74 5.94 22.96
N LYS A 160 18.46 7.18 22.55
CA LYS A 160 17.98 7.46 21.19
C LYS A 160 18.96 7.00 20.10
N ALA A 161 20.25 7.26 20.27
CA ALA A 161 21.28 6.83 19.32
C ALA A 161 21.37 5.29 19.24
N ILE A 162 21.25 4.58 20.36
CA ILE A 162 21.21 3.11 20.42
C ILE A 162 19.99 2.58 19.65
N VAL A 163 18.81 3.14 19.86
CA VAL A 163 17.58 2.74 19.15
C VAL A 163 17.74 2.95 17.63
N GLN A 164 18.29 4.08 17.22
CA GLN A 164 18.58 4.34 15.80
C GLN A 164 19.56 3.34 15.20
N LEU A 165 20.60 2.96 15.94
CA LEU A 165 21.52 1.91 15.52
C LEU A 165 20.79 0.55 15.38
N GLY A 166 19.87 0.26 16.28
CA GLY A 166 19.03 -0.96 16.22
C GLY A 166 18.19 -1.04 14.94
N TYR A 167 17.67 0.08 14.45
CA TYR A 167 16.89 0.15 13.22
C TYR A 167 17.71 -0.12 11.95
N ALA A 168 19.03 -0.08 12.02
CA ALA A 168 19.90 -0.46 10.90
C ALA A 168 19.96 -1.98 10.65
N THR A 169 19.44 -2.79 11.55
CA THR A 169 19.24 -4.23 11.35
C THR A 169 17.75 -4.51 11.20
N ILE A 170 17.36 -5.03 10.05
CA ILE A 170 15.96 -5.24 9.69
C ILE A 170 15.59 -6.69 9.98
N TYR A 171 14.54 -6.87 10.78
CA TYR A 171 14.05 -8.18 11.20
C TYR A 171 12.67 -8.46 10.64
N SER A 172 12.37 -9.76 10.47
CA SER A 172 11.01 -10.18 10.13
C SER A 172 10.05 -9.97 11.32
N PRO A 173 8.91 -9.27 11.12
CA PRO A 173 7.90 -9.09 12.17
C PRO A 173 7.01 -10.33 12.36
N ILE A 174 6.94 -11.22 11.36
CA ILE A 174 6.07 -12.41 11.31
C ILE A 174 6.85 -13.64 10.84
N ASP A 175 6.27 -14.82 11.08
CA ASP A 175 6.66 -16.05 10.40
C ASP A 175 6.06 -16.08 9.00
N GLY A 176 6.79 -16.57 8.00
CA GLY A 176 6.26 -16.63 6.64
C GLY A 176 7.31 -16.86 5.57
N VAL A 177 7.01 -16.44 4.35
CA VAL A 177 7.87 -16.55 3.18
C VAL A 177 8.01 -15.16 2.53
N VAL A 178 9.22 -14.83 2.13
CA VAL A 178 9.52 -13.57 1.41
C VAL A 178 8.91 -13.64 0.02
N MET A 179 7.90 -12.80 -0.25
CA MET A 179 7.24 -12.71 -1.56
C MET A 179 8.01 -11.81 -2.52
N ASN A 180 8.51 -10.69 -2.01
CA ASN A 180 9.20 -9.71 -2.82
C ASN A 180 10.37 -9.10 -2.06
N ARG A 181 11.44 -8.80 -2.80
CA ARG A 181 12.61 -8.05 -2.38
C ARG A 181 12.74 -6.85 -3.30
N ALA A 182 12.53 -5.67 -2.75
CA ALA A 182 12.48 -4.41 -3.51
C ALA A 182 13.82 -3.67 -3.55
N VAL A 183 14.86 -4.20 -2.91
CA VAL A 183 16.20 -3.55 -2.81
C VAL A 183 17.32 -4.53 -3.08
N ASP A 184 18.47 -4.02 -3.54
CA ASP A 184 19.70 -4.78 -3.76
C ASP A 184 20.83 -4.36 -2.80
N GLU A 185 21.83 -5.23 -2.64
CA GLU A 185 23.05 -4.89 -1.90
C GLU A 185 23.77 -3.72 -2.58
N GLY A 186 24.22 -2.76 -1.79
CA GLY A 186 24.82 -1.51 -2.26
C GLY A 186 23.82 -0.42 -2.60
N GLN A 187 22.51 -0.69 -2.60
CA GLN A 187 21.48 0.31 -2.86
C GLN A 187 21.31 1.25 -1.67
N THR A 188 21.14 2.56 -1.94
CA THR A 188 20.82 3.56 -0.92
C THR A 188 19.33 3.63 -0.71
N VAL A 189 18.88 3.48 0.54
CA VAL A 189 17.51 3.66 0.97
C VAL A 189 17.36 4.92 1.81
N ALA A 190 16.30 5.69 1.58
CA ALA A 190 16.04 6.94 2.27
C ALA A 190 14.67 6.89 2.99
N ALA A 191 14.69 6.92 4.31
CA ALA A 191 13.51 6.91 5.17
C ALA A 191 13.05 8.35 5.46
N SER A 192 12.59 9.12 4.44
CA SER A 192 12.22 10.53 4.66
C SER A 192 10.71 10.76 4.71
N PHE A 193 9.99 10.60 3.60
CA PHE A 193 8.54 10.88 3.53
C PHE A 193 7.69 9.62 3.38
N ASN A 194 8.21 8.62 2.70
CA ASN A 194 7.61 7.30 2.60
C ASN A 194 8.60 6.27 3.13
N THR A 195 8.14 5.37 3.96
CA THR A 195 8.96 4.21 4.37
C THR A 195 9.23 3.37 3.12
N PRO A 196 10.49 3.26 2.66
CA PRO A 196 10.80 2.44 1.49
C PRO A 196 10.50 0.98 1.82
N GLU A 197 9.77 0.32 0.92
CA GLU A 197 9.57 -1.12 0.98
C GLU A 197 10.90 -1.82 0.72
N ILE A 198 11.29 -2.75 1.59
CA ILE A 198 12.49 -3.56 1.46
C ILE A 198 12.10 -5.00 1.15
N PHE A 199 11.18 -5.55 1.94
CA PHE A 199 10.63 -6.88 1.74
C PHE A 199 9.13 -6.87 1.90
N THR A 200 8.46 -7.78 1.17
CA THR A 200 7.07 -8.15 1.43
C THR A 200 7.06 -9.61 1.86
N ILE A 201 6.48 -9.89 3.03
CA ILE A 201 6.44 -11.22 3.63
C ILE A 201 4.98 -11.67 3.71
N ALA A 202 4.67 -12.85 3.15
CA ALA A 202 3.38 -13.50 3.33
C ALA A 202 3.46 -14.52 4.47
N GLN A 203 2.44 -14.55 5.29
CA GLN A 203 2.37 -15.52 6.40
C GLN A 203 2.16 -16.94 5.89
N ASP A 204 1.26 -17.12 4.92
CA ASP A 204 0.90 -18.41 4.34
C ASP A 204 0.55 -18.23 2.86
N LEU A 205 1.30 -18.92 1.98
CA LEU A 205 1.05 -18.92 0.54
C LEU A 205 -0.01 -19.95 0.12
N THR A 206 -0.48 -20.79 1.04
CA THR A 206 -1.56 -21.76 0.75
C THR A 206 -2.94 -21.11 0.84
N GLN A 207 -3.05 -19.96 1.50
CA GLN A 207 -4.26 -19.17 1.66
C GLN A 207 -4.13 -17.86 0.88
N MET A 208 -4.71 -17.85 -0.31
CA MET A 208 -4.69 -16.69 -1.20
C MET A 208 -6.09 -16.21 -1.50
N GLN A 209 -6.22 -14.92 -1.78
CA GLN A 209 -7.44 -14.29 -2.28
C GLN A 209 -7.20 -13.76 -3.68
N VAL A 210 -8.27 -13.73 -4.47
CA VAL A 210 -8.27 -13.08 -5.78
C VAL A 210 -9.01 -11.76 -5.63
N GLU A 211 -8.33 -10.67 -5.90
CA GLU A 211 -8.95 -9.35 -6.06
C GLU A 211 -9.17 -9.13 -7.55
N ALA A 212 -10.45 -9.10 -7.96
CA ALA A 212 -10.81 -9.03 -9.36
C ALA A 212 -11.58 -7.73 -9.65
N ASP A 213 -11.13 -7.02 -10.66
CA ASP A 213 -11.81 -5.83 -11.18
C ASP A 213 -12.89 -6.25 -12.16
N ILE A 214 -14.15 -5.91 -11.86
CA ILE A 214 -15.32 -6.19 -12.68
C ILE A 214 -15.87 -4.87 -13.21
N ASP A 215 -16.20 -4.82 -14.49
CA ASP A 215 -16.81 -3.65 -15.10
C ASP A 215 -18.19 -3.37 -14.45
N GLU A 216 -18.51 -2.09 -14.24
CA GLU A 216 -19.76 -1.64 -13.62
C GLU A 216 -21.01 -2.17 -14.36
N THR A 217 -20.89 -2.39 -15.68
CA THR A 217 -21.99 -2.94 -16.50
C THR A 217 -22.30 -4.40 -16.17
N ASP A 218 -21.35 -5.15 -15.68
CA ASP A 218 -21.46 -6.61 -15.47
C ASP A 218 -21.67 -6.96 -13.99
N ILE A 219 -21.43 -6.02 -13.06
CA ILE A 219 -21.53 -6.25 -11.61
C ILE A 219 -22.92 -6.76 -11.18
N GLY A 220 -23.98 -6.33 -11.88
CA GLY A 220 -25.36 -6.75 -11.60
C GLY A 220 -25.65 -8.24 -11.87
N GLN A 221 -24.75 -8.93 -12.56
CA GLN A 221 -24.89 -10.33 -12.96
C GLN A 221 -24.05 -11.28 -12.08
N VAL A 222 -23.16 -10.72 -11.26
CA VAL A 222 -22.31 -11.47 -10.32
C VAL A 222 -23.08 -11.67 -9.01
N LYS A 223 -23.13 -12.92 -8.54
CA LYS A 223 -23.79 -13.32 -7.29
C LYS A 223 -22.78 -13.79 -6.27
#